data_163f7d3b710d3bc864199fdcc1b38763
#
_entry.id   163f7d3b710d3bc864199fdcc1b38763
#
_cell.length_a   1.000
_cell.length_b   1.000
_cell.length_c   1.000
_cell.angle_alpha   90.00
_cell.angle_beta   90.00
_cell.angle_gamma   90.00
#
_symmetry.space_group_name_H-M   'P 1'
#
loop_
_entity.id
_entity.type
_entity.pdbx_description
1 polymer ?
#
loop_
_entity_poly.entity_id
_entity_poly.type
_entity_poly.pdbx_seq_one_letter_code
_entity_poly.pdbx_strand_id
1 'polypeptide(L)'
;MTDRPWQEDPWDPARPDDDSDVDGMLPDLRRYSRQILLGLAALAVVFIAWAGWQVRSLVNEVDSPDAVVAPADNQVTEVEVVFPEGFTVAQIAGRLERDAPGFTSTDVLAALDGNELPAPFRPEGITSYEGLLFPALYRVASYEKEIDVLGRMIEEMRTRALANDIEAAAQRLGRTPYEVIIIASLIEREVKIGEERALVSRVIHNRLELDMELQIDAALYYGAPDGAAFADLKAADSPYNVYLRKGLPPTPIASPGEASLVAAMNPADDPQENDPLCTARTRREKREACRLLFYVLSDAEGRHAFSTTYRLHEQNVAAAQAAGILP
;
A
#
# COMPACT_ATOMS: atom_id res chain seq x y z
N MET A 1 26.97 11.27 52.01
CA MET A 1 28.14 12.10 51.75
C MET A 1 28.67 11.71 50.38
N THR A 2 28.35 12.49 49.38
CA THR A 2 29.16 12.89 48.23
C THR A 2 28.25 13.71 47.31
N ASP A 3 28.51 15.03 47.37
CA ASP A 3 27.90 16.05 46.58
C ASP A 3 28.17 15.83 45.08
N ARG A 4 27.12 15.99 44.23
CA ARG A 4 27.30 16.30 42.82
C ARG A 4 26.95 17.76 42.60
N PRO A 5 27.83 18.53 41.94
CA PRO A 5 27.52 19.92 41.60
C PRO A 5 26.52 19.99 40.45
N TRP A 6 25.62 20.95 40.56
CA TRP A 6 24.61 21.34 39.57
C TRP A 6 25.28 21.78 38.25
N GLN A 7 24.85 21.19 37.14
CA GLN A 7 25.12 21.75 35.82
C GLN A 7 24.19 22.92 35.59
N GLU A 8 24.77 24.07 35.29
CA GLU A 8 24.07 25.31 34.97
C GLU A 8 23.34 25.16 33.65
N ASP A 9 22.07 25.57 33.65
CA ASP A 9 21.19 25.65 32.51
C ASP A 9 21.65 26.80 31.59
N PRO A 10 21.89 26.60 30.30
CA PRO A 10 22.33 27.65 29.38
C PRO A 10 21.23 28.67 29.00
N TRP A 11 20.01 28.54 29.50
CA TRP A 11 18.87 29.37 29.16
C TRP A 11 18.27 30.09 30.38
N ASP A 12 19.02 31.09 30.94
CA ASP A 12 18.49 32.02 31.94
C ASP A 12 18.19 33.39 31.25
N PRO A 13 16.92 33.82 31.15
CA PRO A 13 16.52 35.07 30.49
C PRO A 13 16.77 36.34 31.35
N ALA A 14 17.48 36.23 32.47
CA ALA A 14 17.71 37.32 33.43
C ALA A 14 19.16 37.87 33.45
N ARG A 15 19.96 37.65 32.40
CA ARG A 15 21.30 38.25 32.31
C ARG A 15 21.24 39.64 31.68
N PRO A 16 21.66 40.73 32.34
CA PRO A 16 21.69 42.06 31.75
C PRO A 16 22.77 42.13 30.67
N ASP A 17 22.42 42.77 29.55
CA ASP A 17 23.27 43.05 28.41
C ASP A 17 24.46 43.91 28.85
N ASP A 18 25.65 43.39 28.69
CA ASP A 18 26.90 44.10 28.84
C ASP A 18 27.25 44.72 27.47
N ASP A 19 26.73 45.97 27.26
CA ASP A 19 27.11 46.81 26.13
C ASP A 19 28.47 47.43 26.44
N SER A 20 29.56 46.77 26.03
CA SER A 20 30.85 47.44 25.95
C SER A 20 31.64 47.07 24.71
N ASP A 21 31.78 48.06 23.84
CA ASP A 21 32.88 48.34 22.91
C ASP A 21 33.14 47.32 21.75
N VAL A 22 32.47 47.51 20.64
CA VAL A 22 33.05 47.26 19.32
C VAL A 22 32.87 48.47 18.39
N ASP A 23 33.34 49.61 18.83
CA ASP A 23 33.61 50.74 17.94
C ASP A 23 35.09 50.68 17.52
N GLY A 24 35.33 50.30 16.28
CA GLY A 24 36.65 50.50 15.69
C GLY A 24 37.13 49.38 14.79
N MET A 25 36.48 49.12 13.66
CA MET A 25 37.15 48.60 12.44
C MET A 25 36.18 48.32 11.28
N LEU A 26 35.43 49.32 10.86
CA LEU A 26 34.80 49.24 9.53
C LEU A 26 35.25 50.48 8.73
N PRO A 27 35.88 50.29 7.55
CA PRO A 27 36.16 51.41 6.67
C PRO A 27 34.84 51.99 6.17
N ASP A 28 34.81 53.32 6.06
CA ASP A 28 33.67 54.15 5.69
C ASP A 28 33.06 53.75 4.33
N LEU A 29 32.13 52.80 4.36
CA LEU A 29 31.41 52.26 3.19
C LEU A 29 30.47 53.28 2.53
N ARG A 30 30.23 54.42 3.15
CA ARG A 30 29.36 55.48 2.60
C ARG A 30 29.95 56.16 1.36
N ARG A 31 31.26 56.09 1.17
CA ARG A 31 31.93 56.70 0.02
C ARG A 31 31.85 55.86 -1.26
N TYR A 32 31.60 54.54 -1.14
CA TYR A 32 31.53 53.63 -2.28
C TYR A 32 30.08 53.20 -2.64
N SER A 33 29.10 53.57 -1.82
CA SER A 33 27.73 53.13 -2.02
C SER A 33 27.10 53.61 -3.34
N ARG A 34 27.39 54.81 -3.78
CA ARG A 34 26.90 55.35 -5.07
C ARG A 34 27.52 54.64 -6.27
N GLN A 35 28.82 54.34 -6.22
CA GLN A 35 29.53 53.70 -7.32
C GLN A 35 29.16 52.21 -7.42
N ILE A 36 28.96 51.55 -6.28
CA ILE A 36 28.48 50.16 -6.22
C ILE A 36 27.04 50.05 -6.74
N LEU A 37 26.16 50.98 -6.34
CA LEU A 37 24.77 51.01 -6.83
C LEU A 37 24.70 51.31 -8.34
N LEU A 38 25.54 52.17 -8.86
CA LEU A 38 25.63 52.45 -10.30
C LEU A 38 26.20 51.24 -11.07
N GLY A 39 27.16 50.51 -10.50
CA GLY A 39 27.70 49.30 -11.05
C GLY A 39 26.67 48.16 -11.10
N LEU A 40 25.91 47.97 -10.03
CA LEU A 40 24.84 46.99 -9.98
C LEU A 40 23.68 47.30 -10.93
N ALA A 41 23.32 48.62 -11.05
CA ALA A 41 22.32 49.06 -12.02
C ALA A 41 22.75 48.80 -13.47
N ALA A 42 24.04 49.10 -13.79
CA ALA A 42 24.59 48.82 -15.11
C ALA A 42 24.60 47.31 -15.45
N LEU A 43 24.98 46.44 -14.48
CA LEU A 43 24.93 45.00 -14.63
C LEU A 43 23.49 44.48 -14.82
N ALA A 44 22.53 45.02 -14.11
CA ALA A 44 21.12 44.69 -14.27
C ALA A 44 20.60 45.05 -15.67
N VAL A 45 20.97 46.22 -16.20
CA VAL A 45 20.59 46.60 -17.58
C VAL A 45 21.23 45.71 -18.63
N VAL A 46 22.50 45.31 -18.47
CA VAL A 46 23.18 44.37 -19.35
C VAL A 46 22.54 43.01 -19.28
N PHE A 47 22.15 42.52 -18.10
CA PHE A 47 21.47 41.26 -17.92
C PHE A 47 20.08 41.26 -18.56
N ILE A 48 19.32 42.33 -18.41
CA ILE A 48 17.99 42.47 -19.03
C ILE A 48 18.11 42.50 -20.56
N ALA A 49 19.12 43.25 -21.08
CA ALA A 49 19.38 43.32 -22.51
C ALA A 49 19.81 41.95 -23.09
N TRP A 50 20.66 41.22 -22.33
CA TRP A 50 21.08 39.88 -22.71
C TRP A 50 19.92 38.88 -22.65
N ALA A 51 19.11 38.90 -21.58
CA ALA A 51 17.93 38.07 -21.45
C ALA A 51 16.89 38.37 -22.54
N GLY A 52 16.67 39.66 -22.87
CA GLY A 52 15.81 40.09 -23.96
C GLY A 52 16.32 39.64 -25.33
N TRP A 53 17.64 39.60 -25.54
CA TRP A 53 18.25 39.07 -26.78
C TRP A 53 18.09 37.55 -26.86
N GLN A 54 18.27 36.83 -25.75
CA GLN A 54 18.04 35.39 -25.67
C GLN A 54 16.57 35.02 -25.99
N VAL A 55 15.61 35.75 -25.44
CA VAL A 55 14.19 35.53 -25.73
C VAL A 55 13.89 35.86 -27.21
N ARG A 56 14.49 36.93 -27.74
CA ARG A 56 14.29 37.31 -29.14
C ARG A 56 14.93 36.35 -30.12
N SER A 57 16.06 35.71 -29.76
CA SER A 57 16.69 34.65 -30.57
C SER A 57 15.81 33.40 -30.61
N LEU A 58 15.19 33.02 -29.49
CA LEU A 58 14.26 31.91 -29.42
C LEU A 58 12.96 32.16 -30.21
N VAL A 59 12.43 33.39 -30.17
CA VAL A 59 11.25 33.78 -30.96
C VAL A 59 11.55 33.82 -32.45
N ASN A 60 12.75 34.29 -32.86
CA ASN A 60 13.12 34.31 -34.28
C ASN A 60 13.41 32.91 -34.86
N GLU A 61 13.73 31.93 -34.04
CA GLU A 61 13.91 30.54 -34.48
C GLU A 61 12.56 29.86 -34.74
N VAL A 62 11.50 30.34 -34.09
CA VAL A 62 10.10 29.87 -34.26
C VAL A 62 9.46 30.44 -35.57
N ASP A 63 9.90 31.63 -36.01
CA ASP A 63 9.35 32.31 -37.23
C ASP A 63 10.10 31.97 -38.53
N SER A 64 10.96 30.95 -38.56
CA SER A 64 11.61 30.49 -39.82
C SER A 64 10.57 29.78 -40.70
N PRO A 65 10.32 30.25 -41.92
CA PRO A 65 9.33 29.63 -42.81
C PRO A 65 9.68 28.23 -43.33
N ASP A 66 10.86 27.70 -42.92
CA ASP A 66 11.31 26.34 -43.20
C ASP A 66 11.20 25.41 -42.02
N ALA A 67 10.42 25.75 -40.99
CA ALA A 67 10.02 24.76 -39.97
C ALA A 67 9.29 23.63 -40.71
N VAL A 68 9.98 22.56 -40.99
CA VAL A 68 9.39 21.30 -41.40
C VAL A 68 8.23 21.03 -40.45
N VAL A 69 7.01 21.25 -40.94
CA VAL A 69 5.80 20.82 -40.21
C VAL A 69 6.00 19.31 -40.06
N ALA A 70 6.46 18.90 -38.89
CA ALA A 70 6.43 17.50 -38.51
C ALA A 70 4.98 17.03 -38.71
N PRO A 71 4.78 15.88 -39.36
CA PRO A 71 3.44 15.41 -39.62
C PRO A 71 2.68 15.45 -38.29
N ALA A 72 1.58 16.20 -38.27
CA ALA A 72 0.71 16.39 -37.10
C ALA A 72 -0.11 15.11 -36.87
N ASP A 73 0.56 14.01 -36.48
CA ASP A 73 -0.12 12.77 -36.12
C ASP A 73 0.73 11.89 -35.19
N ASN A 74 1.34 12.49 -34.18
CA ASN A 74 1.89 11.77 -33.07
C ASN A 74 1.51 12.45 -31.75
N GLN A 75 0.24 12.79 -31.60
CA GLN A 75 -0.27 13.15 -30.28
C GLN A 75 -0.25 11.86 -29.46
N VAL A 76 0.72 11.76 -28.57
CA VAL A 76 0.73 10.75 -27.52
C VAL A 76 -0.57 10.91 -26.75
N THR A 77 -1.49 9.99 -26.97
CA THR A 77 -2.74 9.96 -26.22
C THR A 77 -2.48 9.19 -24.94
N GLU A 78 -2.67 9.84 -23.80
CA GLU A 78 -2.62 9.19 -22.49
C GLU A 78 -4.05 9.00 -21.99
N VAL A 79 -4.31 7.85 -21.37
CA VAL A 79 -5.57 7.56 -20.68
C VAL A 79 -5.28 7.27 -19.22
N GLU A 80 -6.17 7.68 -18.33
CA GLU A 80 -6.10 7.34 -16.91
C GLU A 80 -6.91 6.07 -16.67
N VAL A 81 -6.23 5.02 -16.22
CA VAL A 81 -6.83 3.72 -15.89
C VAL A 81 -6.77 3.52 -14.39
N VAL A 82 -7.92 3.35 -13.74
CA VAL A 82 -8.04 3.07 -12.31
C VAL A 82 -8.17 1.57 -12.10
N PHE A 83 -7.26 1.00 -11.32
CA PHE A 83 -7.34 -0.39 -10.85
C PHE A 83 -7.76 -0.40 -9.38
N PRO A 84 -8.99 -0.81 -9.08
CA PRO A 84 -9.46 -0.95 -7.71
C PRO A 84 -8.67 -1.98 -6.91
N GLU A 85 -8.60 -1.77 -5.59
CA GLU A 85 -8.13 -2.77 -4.65
C GLU A 85 -8.96 -4.05 -4.76
N GLY A 86 -8.36 -5.18 -4.51
CA GLY A 86 -9.02 -6.49 -4.58
C GLY A 86 -9.23 -7.04 -5.99
N PHE A 87 -8.70 -6.40 -7.05
CA PHE A 87 -8.71 -6.98 -8.40
C PHE A 87 -7.74 -8.15 -8.50
N THR A 88 -8.15 -9.18 -9.24
CA THR A 88 -7.27 -10.25 -9.68
C THR A 88 -6.48 -9.83 -10.93
N VAL A 89 -5.42 -10.56 -11.25
CA VAL A 89 -4.66 -10.38 -12.50
C VAL A 89 -5.58 -10.42 -13.72
N ALA A 90 -6.55 -11.34 -13.77
CA ALA A 90 -7.52 -11.42 -14.87
C ALA A 90 -8.41 -10.17 -14.96
N GLN A 91 -8.82 -9.62 -13.82
CA GLN A 91 -9.61 -8.39 -13.78
C GLN A 91 -8.78 -7.16 -14.18
N ILE A 92 -7.48 -7.13 -13.84
CA ILE A 92 -6.54 -6.09 -14.28
C ILE A 92 -6.39 -6.15 -15.81
N ALA A 93 -6.20 -7.35 -16.38
CA ALA A 93 -6.12 -7.53 -17.83
C ALA A 93 -7.40 -7.05 -18.55
N GLY A 94 -8.57 -7.43 -18.05
CA GLY A 94 -9.85 -6.97 -18.60
C GLY A 94 -10.09 -5.45 -18.41
N ARG A 95 -9.50 -4.84 -17.38
CA ARG A 95 -9.55 -3.40 -17.18
C ARG A 95 -8.70 -2.66 -18.21
N LEU A 96 -7.48 -3.13 -18.49
CA LEU A 96 -6.60 -2.58 -19.53
C LEU A 96 -7.26 -2.68 -20.90
N GLU A 97 -7.79 -3.85 -21.27
CA GLU A 97 -8.49 -4.04 -22.55
C GLU A 97 -9.66 -3.07 -22.75
N ARG A 98 -10.42 -2.81 -21.68
CA ARG A 98 -11.59 -1.94 -21.76
C ARG A 98 -11.24 -0.45 -21.81
N ASP A 99 -10.27 -0.01 -21.01
CA ASP A 99 -10.01 1.40 -20.71
C ASP A 99 -8.76 1.96 -21.40
N ALA A 100 -7.85 1.10 -21.92
CA ALA A 100 -6.63 1.50 -22.62
C ALA A 100 -6.61 0.98 -24.07
N PRO A 101 -6.78 1.86 -25.07
CA PRO A 101 -6.75 1.44 -26.46
C PRO A 101 -5.43 0.78 -26.86
N GLY A 102 -5.50 -0.35 -27.54
CA GLY A 102 -4.34 -1.11 -28.01
C GLY A 102 -3.94 -2.28 -27.09
N PHE A 103 -4.53 -2.38 -25.90
CA PHE A 103 -4.32 -3.53 -25.01
C PHE A 103 -5.40 -4.58 -25.23
N THR A 104 -5.02 -5.87 -25.16
CA THR A 104 -5.97 -6.99 -25.06
C THR A 104 -5.70 -7.79 -23.80
N SER A 105 -6.75 -8.37 -23.21
CA SER A 105 -6.58 -9.23 -22.03
C SER A 105 -5.63 -10.40 -22.31
N THR A 106 -5.66 -10.93 -23.55
CA THR A 106 -4.81 -12.03 -23.97
C THR A 106 -3.33 -11.64 -23.95
N ASP A 107 -2.98 -10.46 -24.50
CA ASP A 107 -1.58 -10.01 -24.57
C ASP A 107 -1.07 -9.64 -23.17
N VAL A 108 -1.91 -9.02 -22.33
CA VAL A 108 -1.59 -8.71 -20.92
C VAL A 108 -1.27 -9.99 -20.14
N LEU A 109 -2.10 -11.02 -20.27
CA LEU A 109 -1.87 -12.31 -19.60
C LEU A 109 -0.63 -13.01 -20.16
N ALA A 110 -0.42 -13.00 -21.49
CA ALA A 110 0.76 -13.57 -22.11
C ALA A 110 2.07 -12.89 -21.65
N ALA A 111 2.06 -11.56 -21.45
CA ALA A 111 3.21 -10.82 -20.92
C ALA A 111 3.59 -11.27 -19.50
N LEU A 112 2.60 -11.66 -18.68
CA LEU A 112 2.84 -12.22 -17.34
C LEU A 112 3.31 -13.67 -17.39
N ASP A 113 2.74 -14.48 -18.27
CA ASP A 113 3.14 -15.88 -18.46
C ASP A 113 4.58 -16.03 -18.93
N GLY A 114 5.12 -15.04 -19.68
CA GLY A 114 6.51 -14.96 -20.10
C GLY A 114 7.51 -14.90 -18.95
N ASN A 115 7.06 -14.55 -17.75
CA ASN A 115 7.87 -14.48 -16.52
C ASN A 115 9.13 -13.60 -16.63
N GLU A 116 9.10 -12.61 -17.49
CA GLU A 116 10.24 -11.71 -17.76
C GLU A 116 10.30 -10.52 -16.77
N LEU A 117 9.17 -10.20 -16.11
CA LEU A 117 9.07 -9.09 -15.18
C LEU A 117 9.69 -9.46 -13.84
N PRO A 118 10.53 -8.59 -13.24
CA PRO A 118 11.06 -8.81 -11.91
C PRO A 118 9.92 -8.78 -10.88
N ALA A 119 9.92 -9.74 -9.96
CA ALA A 119 8.95 -9.79 -8.87
C ALA A 119 9.69 -10.06 -7.55
N PRO A 120 10.25 -9.03 -6.89
CA PRO A 120 11.25 -9.17 -5.83
C PRO A 120 10.78 -9.95 -4.59
N PHE A 121 9.48 -10.01 -4.32
CA PHE A 121 8.94 -10.76 -3.18
C PHE A 121 8.48 -12.17 -3.56
N ARG A 122 8.41 -12.48 -4.85
CA ARG A 122 7.93 -13.77 -5.34
C ARG A 122 8.98 -14.86 -5.13
N PRO A 123 8.64 -15.99 -4.45
CA PRO A 123 9.57 -17.09 -4.27
C PRO A 123 9.94 -17.77 -5.59
N GLU A 124 11.12 -18.40 -5.62
CA GLU A 124 11.53 -19.25 -6.72
C GLU A 124 10.51 -20.38 -6.94
N GLY A 125 10.20 -20.67 -8.19
CA GLY A 125 9.22 -21.70 -8.57
C GLY A 125 7.76 -21.24 -8.60
N ILE A 126 7.44 -20.05 -8.08
CA ILE A 126 6.12 -19.44 -8.26
C ILE A 126 6.17 -18.56 -9.51
N THR A 127 5.28 -18.81 -10.47
CA THR A 127 5.19 -18.04 -11.73
C THR A 127 4.09 -16.98 -11.68
N SER A 128 3.10 -17.12 -10.79
CA SER A 128 1.96 -16.22 -10.66
C SER A 128 2.39 -14.80 -10.23
N TYR A 129 1.82 -13.79 -10.87
CA TYR A 129 1.91 -12.38 -10.46
C TYR A 129 0.70 -11.91 -9.64
N GLU A 130 -0.18 -12.83 -9.25
CA GLU A 130 -1.34 -12.50 -8.42
C GLU A 130 -0.90 -11.82 -7.11
N GLY A 131 -1.57 -10.70 -6.79
CA GLY A 131 -1.26 -9.88 -5.63
C GLY A 131 0.00 -9.03 -5.73
N LEU A 132 0.76 -9.10 -6.83
CA LEU A 132 2.01 -8.35 -7.03
C LEU A 132 1.84 -7.09 -7.89
N LEU A 133 0.67 -6.86 -8.45
CA LEU A 133 0.32 -5.69 -9.25
C LEU A 133 -0.42 -4.69 -8.36
N PHE A 134 0.24 -3.58 -7.96
CA PHE A 134 -0.37 -2.64 -7.01
C PHE A 134 -1.58 -1.92 -7.60
N PRO A 135 -2.74 -1.89 -6.88
CA PRO A 135 -3.94 -1.21 -7.34
C PRO A 135 -3.80 0.31 -7.13
N ALA A 136 -3.89 1.06 -8.21
CA ALA A 136 -3.82 2.53 -8.21
C ALA A 136 -4.39 3.11 -9.51
N LEU A 137 -4.30 4.43 -9.67
CA LEU A 137 -4.49 5.11 -10.95
C LEU A 137 -3.17 5.11 -11.71
N TYR A 138 -3.18 4.64 -12.96
CA TYR A 138 -2.04 4.67 -13.87
C TYR A 138 -2.38 5.46 -15.13
N ARG A 139 -1.44 6.31 -15.55
CA ARG A 139 -1.49 6.92 -16.88
C ARG A 139 -0.84 5.98 -17.88
N VAL A 140 -1.59 5.61 -18.89
CA VAL A 140 -1.18 4.67 -19.94
C VAL A 140 -1.12 5.42 -21.24
N ALA A 141 0.08 5.48 -21.85
CA ALA A 141 0.29 6.13 -23.13
C ALA A 141 0.05 5.16 -24.29
N SER A 142 -0.43 5.67 -25.43
CA SER A 142 -0.78 4.87 -26.60
C SER A 142 0.40 4.09 -27.24
N TYR A 143 1.63 4.39 -26.86
CA TYR A 143 2.84 3.70 -27.33
C TYR A 143 3.37 2.65 -26.33
N GLU A 144 2.83 2.61 -25.11
CA GLU A 144 3.29 1.66 -24.08
C GLU A 144 2.82 0.24 -24.42
N LYS A 145 3.63 -0.71 -24.00
CA LYS A 145 3.32 -2.14 -24.07
C LYS A 145 2.85 -2.65 -22.73
N GLU A 146 2.27 -3.84 -22.73
CA GLU A 146 1.79 -4.54 -21.55
C GLU A 146 2.86 -4.61 -20.47
N ILE A 147 4.09 -4.97 -20.85
CA ILE A 147 5.24 -5.11 -19.94
C ILE A 147 5.62 -3.80 -19.24
N ASP A 148 5.42 -2.64 -19.89
CA ASP A 148 5.75 -1.33 -19.33
C ASP A 148 4.76 -0.97 -18.20
N VAL A 149 3.45 -1.16 -18.44
CA VAL A 149 2.40 -0.90 -17.47
C VAL A 149 2.50 -1.87 -16.29
N LEU A 150 2.62 -3.17 -16.57
CA LEU A 150 2.74 -4.21 -15.55
C LEU A 150 4.00 -4.03 -14.71
N GLY A 151 5.12 -3.65 -15.33
CA GLY A 151 6.37 -3.35 -14.64
C GLY A 151 6.22 -2.21 -13.63
N ARG A 152 5.48 -1.14 -13.99
CA ARG A 152 5.18 -0.04 -13.06
C ARG A 152 4.28 -0.49 -11.91
N MET A 153 3.31 -1.36 -12.16
CA MET A 153 2.43 -1.90 -11.11
C MET A 153 3.21 -2.76 -10.10
N ILE A 154 4.16 -3.56 -10.58
CA ILE A 154 5.05 -4.35 -9.72
C ILE A 154 5.99 -3.46 -8.91
N GLU A 155 6.57 -2.44 -9.55
CA GLU A 155 7.47 -1.50 -8.87
C GLU A 155 6.73 -0.67 -7.80
N GLU A 156 5.49 -0.28 -8.06
CA GLU A 156 4.66 0.40 -7.06
C GLU A 156 4.36 -0.53 -5.87
N MET A 157 4.04 -1.81 -6.11
CA MET A 157 3.89 -2.80 -5.04
C MET A 157 5.17 -2.90 -4.21
N ARG A 158 6.33 -3.01 -4.85
CA ARG A 158 7.62 -3.05 -4.17
C ARG A 158 7.84 -1.81 -3.32
N THR A 159 7.59 -0.64 -3.90
CA THR A 159 7.79 0.66 -3.24
C THR A 159 6.90 0.79 -2.01
N ARG A 160 5.60 0.47 -2.12
CA ARG A 160 4.66 0.52 -0.99
C ARG A 160 5.02 -0.48 0.11
N ALA A 161 5.35 -1.70 -0.27
CA ALA A 161 5.73 -2.72 0.67
C ALA A 161 7.00 -2.36 1.46
N LEU A 162 8.03 -1.85 0.77
CA LEU A 162 9.29 -1.42 1.40
C LEU A 162 9.10 -0.15 2.25
N ALA A 163 8.30 0.82 1.80
CA ALA A 163 7.99 2.04 2.57
C ALA A 163 7.30 1.72 3.91
N ASN A 164 6.62 0.58 4.00
CA ASN A 164 5.96 0.08 5.20
C ASN A 164 6.78 -1.01 5.93
N ASP A 165 8.09 -1.16 5.63
CA ASP A 165 9.01 -2.08 6.29
C ASP A 165 8.56 -3.56 6.25
N ILE A 166 8.06 -4.04 5.09
CA ILE A 166 7.54 -5.41 4.95
C ILE A 166 8.54 -6.49 5.37
N GLU A 167 9.85 -6.29 5.11
CA GLU A 167 10.89 -7.27 5.46
C GLU A 167 11.05 -7.41 6.97
N ALA A 168 11.11 -6.27 7.69
CA ALA A 168 11.18 -6.28 9.16
C ALA A 168 9.89 -6.81 9.79
N ALA A 169 8.73 -6.49 9.22
CA ALA A 169 7.46 -7.02 9.66
C ALA A 169 7.37 -8.54 9.44
N ALA A 170 7.75 -9.02 8.27
CA ALA A 170 7.77 -10.45 7.94
C ALA A 170 8.69 -11.22 8.90
N GLN A 171 9.89 -10.71 9.16
CA GLN A 171 10.80 -11.30 10.13
C GLN A 171 10.19 -11.37 11.54
N ARG A 172 9.57 -10.29 12.02
CA ARG A 172 8.90 -10.22 13.32
C ARG A 172 7.77 -11.23 13.45
N LEU A 173 7.05 -11.47 12.37
CA LEU A 173 5.90 -12.39 12.29
C LEU A 173 6.30 -13.85 11.98
N GLY A 174 7.60 -14.12 11.75
CA GLY A 174 8.08 -15.44 11.34
C GLY A 174 7.56 -15.86 9.96
N ARG A 175 7.43 -14.91 9.05
CA ARG A 175 6.90 -15.06 7.69
C ARG A 175 7.88 -14.55 6.64
N THR A 176 7.63 -14.87 5.38
CA THR A 176 8.28 -14.20 4.25
C THR A 176 7.46 -12.99 3.81
N PRO A 177 8.07 -11.99 3.13
CA PRO A 177 7.31 -10.88 2.53
C PRO A 177 6.17 -11.35 1.61
N TYR A 178 6.37 -12.43 0.87
CA TYR A 178 5.34 -13.00 0.00
C TYR A 178 4.14 -13.56 0.79
N GLU A 179 4.38 -14.26 1.90
CA GLU A 179 3.32 -14.72 2.79
C GLU A 179 2.53 -13.55 3.40
N VAL A 180 3.20 -12.43 3.70
CA VAL A 180 2.52 -11.20 4.15
C VAL A 180 1.61 -10.66 3.06
N ILE A 181 2.03 -10.68 1.79
CA ILE A 181 1.20 -10.26 0.65
C ILE A 181 0.01 -11.22 0.47
N ILE A 182 0.20 -12.53 0.66
CA ILE A 182 -0.92 -13.48 0.65
C ILE A 182 -1.94 -13.12 1.73
N ILE A 183 -1.49 -12.89 2.97
CA ILE A 183 -2.37 -12.50 4.09
C ILE A 183 -3.09 -11.19 3.76
N ALA A 184 -2.39 -10.19 3.21
CA ALA A 184 -3.00 -8.93 2.80
C ALA A 184 -4.10 -9.11 1.77
N SER A 185 -3.91 -10.02 0.79
CA SER A 185 -4.92 -10.33 -0.23
C SER A 185 -6.17 -11.01 0.34
N LEU A 186 -6.00 -11.83 1.38
CA LEU A 186 -7.11 -12.43 2.12
C LEU A 186 -7.91 -11.35 2.88
N ILE A 187 -7.21 -10.48 3.62
CA ILE A 187 -7.82 -9.35 4.34
C ILE A 187 -8.59 -8.43 3.39
N GLU A 188 -7.99 -8.11 2.23
CA GLU A 188 -8.61 -7.24 1.22
C GLU A 188 -9.96 -7.77 0.74
N ARG A 189 -10.09 -9.08 0.61
CA ARG A 189 -11.31 -9.74 0.09
C ARG A 189 -12.35 -10.01 1.17
N GLU A 190 -11.99 -9.95 2.45
CA GLU A 190 -12.88 -10.23 3.59
C GLU A 190 -13.47 -8.95 4.18
N VAL A 191 -12.69 -7.85 4.28
CA VAL A 191 -13.03 -6.72 5.14
C VAL A 191 -13.59 -5.54 4.35
N LYS A 192 -14.81 -5.12 4.69
CA LYS A 192 -15.40 -3.88 4.19
C LYS A 192 -15.11 -2.68 5.09
N ILE A 193 -15.05 -2.92 6.41
CA ILE A 193 -14.88 -1.88 7.44
C ILE A 193 -13.39 -1.75 7.77
N GLY A 194 -12.79 -0.62 7.43
CA GLY A 194 -11.33 -0.43 7.51
C GLY A 194 -10.71 -0.73 8.87
N GLU A 195 -11.41 -0.39 9.95
CA GLU A 195 -10.97 -0.59 11.33
C GLU A 195 -10.85 -2.06 11.74
N GLU A 196 -11.48 -2.97 10.99
CA GLU A 196 -11.45 -4.41 11.30
C GLU A 196 -10.28 -5.15 10.63
N ARG A 197 -9.56 -4.52 9.68
CA ARG A 197 -8.45 -5.18 8.97
C ARG A 197 -7.41 -5.76 9.92
N ALA A 198 -7.00 -5.01 10.93
CA ALA A 198 -6.01 -5.46 11.90
C ALA A 198 -6.54 -6.61 12.80
N LEU A 199 -7.84 -6.64 13.09
CA LEU A 199 -8.48 -7.71 13.86
C LEU A 199 -8.58 -9.00 13.04
N VAL A 200 -8.99 -8.91 11.77
CA VAL A 200 -9.00 -10.07 10.85
C VAL A 200 -7.57 -10.59 10.63
N SER A 201 -6.60 -9.69 10.48
CA SER A 201 -5.18 -10.03 10.44
C SER A 201 -4.77 -10.84 11.67
N ARG A 202 -5.17 -10.41 12.87
CA ARG A 202 -4.87 -11.13 14.12
C ARG A 202 -5.46 -12.55 14.11
N VAL A 203 -6.72 -12.70 13.68
CA VAL A 203 -7.33 -14.04 13.55
C VAL A 203 -6.54 -14.94 12.59
N ILE A 204 -6.16 -14.41 11.43
CA ILE A 204 -5.38 -15.17 10.44
C ILE A 204 -4.04 -15.63 11.06
N HIS A 205 -3.27 -14.72 11.67
CA HIS A 205 -2.00 -15.05 12.28
C HIS A 205 -2.15 -16.05 13.43
N ASN A 206 -3.15 -15.89 14.30
CA ASN A 206 -3.41 -16.83 15.39
C ASN A 206 -3.75 -18.24 14.87
N ARG A 207 -4.60 -18.34 13.83
CA ARG A 207 -4.94 -19.64 13.23
C ARG A 207 -3.72 -20.31 12.59
N LEU A 208 -2.87 -19.54 11.89
CA LEU A 208 -1.62 -20.05 11.33
C LEU A 208 -0.66 -20.54 12.41
N GLU A 209 -0.51 -19.83 13.53
CA GLU A 209 0.33 -20.23 14.66
C GLU A 209 -0.19 -21.50 15.36
N LEU A 210 -1.51 -21.70 15.39
CA LEU A 210 -2.16 -22.85 16.01
C LEU A 210 -2.40 -24.02 15.05
N ASP A 211 -1.87 -23.95 13.83
CA ASP A 211 -2.08 -24.94 12.77
C ASP A 211 -3.58 -25.25 12.55
N MET A 212 -4.40 -24.18 12.52
CA MET A 212 -5.84 -24.24 12.22
C MET A 212 -6.09 -23.92 10.74
N GLU A 213 -7.17 -24.45 10.18
CA GLU A 213 -7.68 -24.07 8.86
C GLU A 213 -8.14 -22.61 8.89
N LEU A 214 -7.80 -21.82 7.85
CA LEU A 214 -8.17 -20.40 7.82
C LEU A 214 -9.66 -20.17 7.65
N GLN A 215 -10.36 -21.03 6.89
CA GLN A 215 -11.81 -20.98 6.64
C GLN A 215 -12.26 -19.60 6.12
N ILE A 216 -11.56 -19.11 5.12
CA ILE A 216 -11.81 -17.83 4.45
C ILE A 216 -12.54 -18.09 3.13
N ASP A 217 -13.77 -17.60 3.02
CA ASP A 217 -14.66 -17.86 1.87
C ASP A 217 -14.08 -17.29 0.57
N ALA A 218 -13.49 -16.11 0.62
CA ALA A 218 -12.91 -15.47 -0.55
C ALA A 218 -11.86 -16.34 -1.27
N ALA A 219 -11.11 -17.15 -0.52
CA ALA A 219 -10.12 -18.07 -1.10
C ALA A 219 -10.76 -19.18 -1.92
N LEU A 220 -11.98 -19.65 -1.54
CA LEU A 220 -12.71 -20.68 -2.31
C LEU A 220 -13.17 -20.16 -3.66
N TYR A 221 -13.53 -18.88 -3.74
CA TYR A 221 -14.02 -18.26 -4.96
C TYR A 221 -12.90 -17.84 -5.92
N TYR A 222 -11.63 -17.87 -5.50
CA TYR A 222 -10.51 -17.53 -6.38
C TYR A 222 -10.36 -18.57 -7.49
N GLY A 223 -10.50 -18.10 -8.75
CA GLY A 223 -10.46 -18.98 -9.93
C GLY A 223 -11.66 -19.90 -10.11
N ALA A 224 -12.70 -19.76 -9.26
CA ALA A 224 -13.93 -20.53 -9.41
C ALA A 224 -14.77 -20.03 -10.60
N PRO A 225 -15.55 -20.91 -11.26
CA PRO A 225 -16.49 -20.51 -12.27
C PRO A 225 -17.57 -19.57 -11.70
N ASP A 226 -18.05 -18.64 -12.53
CA ASP A 226 -19.17 -17.76 -12.15
C ASP A 226 -20.40 -18.58 -11.73
N GLY A 227 -20.99 -18.20 -10.60
CA GLY A 227 -22.19 -18.86 -10.07
C GLY A 227 -21.92 -20.21 -9.38
N ALA A 228 -20.66 -20.59 -9.14
CA ALA A 228 -20.34 -21.81 -8.40
C ALA A 228 -20.97 -21.79 -7.01
N ALA A 229 -21.62 -22.89 -6.61
CA ALA A 229 -22.24 -22.98 -5.30
C ALA A 229 -21.18 -23.12 -4.19
N PHE A 230 -21.37 -22.40 -3.09
CA PHE A 230 -20.44 -22.42 -1.95
C PHE A 230 -20.18 -23.85 -1.42
N ALA A 231 -21.25 -24.67 -1.34
CA ALA A 231 -21.13 -26.06 -0.87
C ALA A 231 -20.21 -26.90 -1.76
N ASP A 232 -20.26 -26.72 -3.07
CA ASP A 232 -19.43 -27.43 -4.04
C ASP A 232 -17.96 -26.98 -3.92
N LEU A 233 -17.74 -25.65 -3.82
CA LEU A 233 -16.41 -25.08 -3.64
C LEU A 233 -15.77 -25.55 -2.33
N LYS A 234 -16.54 -25.60 -1.24
CA LYS A 234 -16.08 -26.08 0.06
C LYS A 234 -15.71 -27.57 0.06
N ALA A 235 -16.36 -28.36 -0.79
CA ALA A 235 -16.07 -29.81 -0.94
C ALA A 235 -14.96 -30.08 -1.96
N ALA A 236 -14.63 -29.13 -2.83
CA ALA A 236 -13.67 -29.32 -3.90
C ALA A 236 -12.23 -29.44 -3.37
N ASP A 237 -11.45 -30.39 -3.93
CA ASP A 237 -10.01 -30.47 -3.65
C ASP A 237 -9.23 -29.44 -4.48
N SER A 238 -9.20 -28.21 -3.98
CA SER A 238 -8.46 -27.10 -4.56
C SER A 238 -7.28 -26.70 -3.65
N PRO A 239 -6.15 -26.26 -4.21
CA PRO A 239 -5.05 -25.72 -3.41
C PRO A 239 -5.44 -24.43 -2.66
N TYR A 240 -6.52 -23.76 -3.08
CA TYR A 240 -7.09 -22.57 -2.43
C TYR A 240 -8.18 -22.91 -1.41
N ASN A 241 -8.50 -24.20 -1.22
CA ASN A 241 -9.50 -24.63 -0.24
C ASN A 241 -8.92 -24.63 1.18
N VAL A 242 -8.92 -23.48 1.81
CA VAL A 242 -8.47 -23.27 3.19
C VAL A 242 -9.45 -23.75 4.26
N TYR A 243 -10.51 -24.49 3.87
CA TYR A 243 -11.38 -25.27 4.75
C TYR A 243 -10.90 -26.72 4.91
N LEU A 244 -10.21 -27.26 3.88
CA LEU A 244 -9.67 -28.59 3.88
C LEU A 244 -8.16 -28.63 4.11
N ARG A 245 -7.49 -27.50 3.84
CA ARG A 245 -6.04 -27.37 3.89
C ARG A 245 -5.65 -26.33 4.94
N LYS A 246 -4.67 -26.69 5.75
CA LYS A 246 -4.05 -25.79 6.72
C LYS A 246 -3.01 -24.90 6.04
N GLY A 247 -2.72 -23.76 6.66
CA GLY A 247 -1.76 -22.80 6.14
C GLY A 247 -2.34 -21.82 5.14
N LEU A 248 -1.46 -21.07 4.48
CA LEU A 248 -1.81 -20.11 3.45
C LEU A 248 -2.11 -20.78 2.11
N PRO A 249 -2.96 -20.20 1.26
CA PRO A 249 -3.06 -20.62 -0.13
C PRO A 249 -1.71 -20.40 -0.85
N PRO A 250 -1.48 -21.06 -2.01
CA PRO A 250 -0.18 -21.05 -2.68
C PRO A 250 0.24 -19.67 -3.22
N THR A 251 -0.74 -18.81 -3.51
CA THR A 251 -0.53 -17.45 -3.99
C THR A 251 -1.51 -16.48 -3.34
N PRO A 252 -1.31 -15.16 -3.42
CA PRO A 252 -2.38 -14.20 -3.18
C PRO A 252 -3.61 -14.51 -4.05
N ILE A 253 -4.78 -14.03 -3.65
CA ILE A 253 -6.05 -14.22 -4.35
C ILE A 253 -6.58 -12.94 -5.01
N ALA A 254 -5.90 -11.83 -4.78
CA ALA A 254 -6.20 -10.50 -5.34
C ALA A 254 -5.03 -9.55 -5.07
N SER A 255 -5.04 -8.41 -5.73
CA SER A 255 -4.12 -7.30 -5.49
C SER A 255 -4.58 -6.49 -4.27
N PRO A 256 -3.86 -6.56 -3.13
CA PRO A 256 -4.24 -5.82 -1.94
C PRO A 256 -3.88 -4.34 -2.05
N GLY A 257 -4.70 -3.48 -1.44
CA GLY A 257 -4.38 -2.09 -1.21
C GLY A 257 -3.40 -1.89 -0.03
N GLU A 258 -2.90 -0.66 0.12
CA GLU A 258 -1.93 -0.32 1.17
C GLU A 258 -2.48 -0.60 2.58
N ALA A 259 -3.75 -0.31 2.82
CA ALA A 259 -4.37 -0.54 4.13
C ALA A 259 -4.36 -2.02 4.55
N SER A 260 -4.61 -2.94 3.61
CA SER A 260 -4.56 -4.38 3.86
C SER A 260 -3.13 -4.89 3.99
N LEU A 261 -2.16 -4.33 3.25
CA LEU A 261 -0.72 -4.60 3.45
C LEU A 261 -0.28 -4.21 4.86
N VAL A 262 -0.61 -2.99 5.30
CA VAL A 262 -0.27 -2.49 6.65
C VAL A 262 -0.91 -3.35 7.72
N ALA A 263 -2.17 -3.75 7.55
CA ALA A 263 -2.86 -4.62 8.50
C ALA A 263 -2.25 -6.02 8.57
N ALA A 264 -1.84 -6.60 7.43
CA ALA A 264 -1.15 -7.90 7.40
C ALA A 264 0.20 -7.86 8.14
N MET A 265 0.91 -6.74 8.06
CA MET A 265 2.17 -6.50 8.75
C MET A 265 1.98 -6.19 10.23
N ASN A 266 0.87 -5.58 10.61
CA ASN A 266 0.61 -5.11 11.96
C ASN A 266 -0.76 -5.62 12.46
N PRO A 267 -0.88 -6.94 12.74
CA PRO A 267 -2.09 -7.49 13.31
C PRO A 267 -2.39 -6.83 14.67
N ALA A 268 -3.66 -6.65 14.99
CA ALA A 268 -4.08 -6.14 16.29
C ALA A 268 -3.54 -7.01 17.43
N ASP A 269 -3.48 -6.46 18.63
CA ASP A 269 -3.20 -7.26 19.82
C ASP A 269 -4.37 -8.21 20.14
N ASP A 270 -4.06 -9.34 20.77
CA ASP A 270 -5.10 -10.20 21.33
C ASP A 270 -5.77 -9.52 22.54
N PRO A 271 -7.03 -9.85 22.83
CA PRO A 271 -7.76 -9.26 23.93
C PRO A 271 -7.07 -9.51 25.28
N GLN A 272 -7.05 -8.49 26.15
CA GLN A 272 -6.55 -8.60 27.51
C GLN A 272 -7.45 -9.52 28.35
N GLU A 273 -6.91 -10.10 29.44
CA GLU A 273 -7.68 -11.03 30.31
C GLU A 273 -8.97 -10.43 30.88
N ASN A 274 -9.01 -9.11 31.07
CA ASN A 274 -10.19 -8.37 31.56
C ASN A 274 -11.16 -7.96 30.45
N ASP A 275 -10.82 -8.21 29.20
CA ASP A 275 -11.71 -7.93 28.06
C ASP A 275 -12.98 -8.80 28.14
N PRO A 276 -14.16 -8.26 27.75
CA PRO A 276 -15.40 -9.04 27.68
C PRO A 276 -15.28 -10.36 26.92
N LEU A 277 -14.52 -10.41 25.82
CA LEU A 277 -14.29 -11.63 25.03
C LEU A 277 -13.52 -12.70 25.81
N CYS A 278 -12.65 -12.30 26.75
CA CYS A 278 -11.90 -13.21 27.60
C CYS A 278 -12.67 -13.59 28.86
N THR A 279 -13.37 -12.65 29.45
CA THR A 279 -14.16 -12.88 30.68
C THR A 279 -15.38 -13.76 30.42
N ALA A 280 -16.01 -13.69 29.25
CA ALA A 280 -17.13 -14.54 28.83
C ALA A 280 -16.74 -16.02 28.58
N ARG A 281 -15.46 -16.35 28.61
CA ARG A 281 -14.94 -17.72 28.45
C ARG A 281 -15.27 -18.56 29.69
N THR A 282 -15.56 -19.84 29.49
CA THR A 282 -15.75 -20.79 30.58
C THR A 282 -14.44 -21.04 31.32
N ARG A 283 -14.52 -21.62 32.53
CA ARG A 283 -13.34 -22.00 33.32
C ARG A 283 -12.41 -22.95 32.59
N ARG A 284 -12.94 -23.80 31.71
CA ARG A 284 -12.15 -24.72 30.88
C ARG A 284 -11.41 -23.94 29.78
N GLU A 285 -12.10 -23.06 29.06
CA GLU A 285 -11.57 -22.24 27.97
C GLU A 285 -10.49 -21.26 28.47
N LYS A 286 -10.57 -20.80 29.74
CA LYS A 286 -9.55 -19.94 30.37
C LYS A 286 -8.21 -20.61 30.69
N ARG A 287 -8.07 -21.91 30.43
CA ARG A 287 -6.78 -22.61 30.55
C ARG A 287 -5.83 -22.30 29.38
N GLU A 288 -6.38 -21.85 28.26
CA GLU A 288 -5.65 -21.46 27.07
C GLU A 288 -5.52 -19.92 27.01
N ALA A 289 -4.54 -19.44 26.26
CA ALA A 289 -4.41 -18.01 26.03
C ALA A 289 -5.68 -17.42 25.38
N CYS A 290 -6.02 -16.18 25.73
CA CYS A 290 -7.16 -15.51 25.11
C CYS A 290 -6.72 -14.94 23.76
N ARG A 291 -7.10 -15.62 22.69
CA ARG A 291 -6.74 -15.24 21.30
C ARG A 291 -7.99 -15.03 20.47
N LEU A 292 -7.96 -14.06 19.58
CA LEU A 292 -9.00 -13.92 18.54
C LEU A 292 -8.85 -15.07 17.54
N LEU A 293 -9.87 -15.91 17.42
CA LEU A 293 -9.82 -17.10 16.55
C LEU A 293 -10.95 -17.15 15.52
N PHE A 294 -12.03 -16.41 15.72
CA PHE A 294 -13.22 -16.47 14.89
C PHE A 294 -13.78 -15.06 14.67
N TYR A 295 -14.38 -14.88 13.52
CA TYR A 295 -15.24 -13.74 13.22
C TYR A 295 -16.43 -14.20 12.37
N VAL A 296 -17.50 -13.44 12.40
CA VAL A 296 -18.70 -13.66 11.59
C VAL A 296 -19.36 -12.32 11.32
N LEU A 297 -19.95 -12.16 10.15
CA LEU A 297 -20.71 -10.96 9.79
C LEU A 297 -21.82 -10.71 10.81
N SER A 298 -21.92 -9.51 11.36
CA SER A 298 -22.85 -9.15 12.46
C SER A 298 -23.90 -8.12 12.10
N ASP A 299 -23.68 -7.34 11.01
CA ASP A 299 -24.65 -6.34 10.53
C ASP A 299 -24.66 -6.21 9.01
N ALA A 300 -25.61 -5.45 8.50
CA ALA A 300 -25.76 -5.19 7.07
C ALA A 300 -24.70 -4.23 6.50
N GLU A 301 -24.05 -3.46 7.35
CA GLU A 301 -22.96 -2.54 7.01
C GLU A 301 -21.68 -3.30 6.71
N GLY A 302 -21.56 -4.56 7.13
CA GLY A 302 -20.41 -5.42 6.88
C GLY A 302 -19.45 -5.52 8.06
N ARG A 303 -19.91 -5.20 9.28
CA ARG A 303 -19.13 -5.39 10.51
C ARG A 303 -19.13 -6.85 10.94
N HIS A 304 -18.07 -7.22 11.66
CA HIS A 304 -17.91 -8.56 12.20
C HIS A 304 -18.00 -8.59 13.72
N ALA A 305 -18.56 -9.67 14.24
CA ALA A 305 -18.44 -10.05 15.65
C ALA A 305 -17.28 -11.02 15.80
N PHE A 306 -16.28 -10.62 16.59
CA PHE A 306 -15.08 -11.42 16.86
C PHE A 306 -15.27 -12.32 18.09
N SER A 307 -14.59 -13.46 18.10
CA SER A 307 -14.70 -14.43 19.20
C SER A 307 -13.37 -15.12 19.47
N THR A 308 -13.18 -15.50 20.73
CA THR A 308 -11.98 -16.20 21.23
C THR A 308 -12.20 -17.71 21.39
N THR A 309 -13.43 -18.19 21.32
CA THR A 309 -13.79 -19.60 21.41
C THR A 309 -14.89 -19.96 20.40
N TYR A 310 -14.93 -21.22 20.00
CA TYR A 310 -15.97 -21.71 19.08
C TYR A 310 -17.39 -21.51 19.64
N ARG A 311 -17.58 -21.73 20.94
CA ARG A 311 -18.88 -21.52 21.59
C ARG A 311 -19.37 -20.06 21.48
N LEU A 312 -18.49 -19.09 21.69
CA LEU A 312 -18.83 -17.65 21.51
C LEU A 312 -19.11 -17.33 20.03
N HIS A 313 -18.37 -17.97 19.14
CA HIS A 313 -18.62 -17.84 17.70
C HIS A 313 -20.00 -18.36 17.30
N GLU A 314 -20.41 -19.57 17.78
CA GLU A 314 -21.74 -20.11 17.53
C GLU A 314 -22.86 -19.19 18.05
N GLN A 315 -22.64 -18.54 19.19
CA GLN A 315 -23.59 -17.53 19.71
C GLN A 315 -23.71 -16.30 18.77
N ASN A 316 -22.58 -15.83 18.23
CA ASN A 316 -22.58 -14.72 17.28
C ASN A 316 -23.23 -15.14 15.95
N VAL A 317 -22.98 -16.36 15.45
CA VAL A 317 -23.65 -16.91 14.26
C VAL A 317 -25.17 -16.96 14.48
N ALA A 318 -25.62 -17.50 15.59
CA ALA A 318 -27.05 -17.58 15.91
C ALA A 318 -27.68 -16.18 16.02
N ALA A 319 -26.97 -15.20 16.59
CA ALA A 319 -27.44 -13.83 16.66
C ALA A 319 -27.56 -13.19 15.27
N ALA A 320 -26.57 -13.38 14.40
CA ALA A 320 -26.57 -12.88 13.03
C ALA A 320 -27.71 -13.53 12.18
N GLN A 321 -27.95 -14.83 12.35
CA GLN A 321 -29.08 -15.53 11.72
C GLN A 321 -30.44 -15.00 12.23
N ALA A 322 -30.58 -14.81 13.54
CA ALA A 322 -31.80 -14.24 14.13
C ALA A 322 -32.08 -12.81 13.66
N ALA A 323 -31.03 -12.06 13.34
CA ALA A 323 -31.11 -10.71 12.77
C ALA A 323 -31.32 -10.70 11.23
N GLY A 324 -31.32 -11.87 10.56
CA GLY A 324 -31.45 -12.00 9.12
C GLY A 324 -30.22 -11.54 8.32
N ILE A 325 -29.06 -11.47 8.96
CA ILE A 325 -27.78 -11.10 8.33
C ILE A 325 -27.17 -12.32 7.63
N LEU A 326 -27.30 -13.49 8.22
CA LEU A 326 -26.88 -14.77 7.65
C LEU A 326 -28.11 -15.61 7.30
N PRO A 327 -28.01 -16.50 6.27
CA PRO A 327 -29.08 -17.41 5.89
C PRO A 327 -29.40 -18.47 6.94
#